data_e411e9673e4573de70598db5f712a581
#
_entry.id   e411e9673e4573de70598db5f712a581
#
_cell.length_a   1.000
_cell.length_b   1.000
_cell.length_c   1.000
_cell.angle_alpha   90.00
_cell.angle_beta   90.00
_cell.angle_gamma   90.00
#
_symmetry.space_group_name_H-M   'P 1'
#
loop_
_entity.id
_entity.type
_entity.pdbx_description
1 polymer ?
#
loop_
_entity_poly.entity_id
_entity_poly.type
_entity_poly.pdbx_seq_one_letter_code
_entity_poly.pdbx_strand_id
1 'polypeptide(L)'
;VMPYIPFTEEQKVLANSVDLEQFLRMRGEKLERVGREHKLIYYDSSGKHDSITLRGSTWFDHKNQVGGGAIKFMQEFYGMDFQTAVQELLGQRVTPLSHSPPKVSTKEEKKEFRLPETNTNMHRVYAYLIKQRFISPDIISYFAKQHTLYEDKEYHNAVFVGTDENDVPRQASKRSTNSYGNSFRITCQGSDTRYSFAHFGESKRLYVFEAPIDMMSFLTLYPKEWQKHSYIAMNGVYENAVLTALKNHINLSEVILCVDNDEGGIEAVDRLRDILNENGYSNVKRLAPPYKDWNEVLKAKNGVKALPAVPHKRKEEYLHQIDSLKYLRCRPDKLTSQIYATFKNGQYKYLAEYALAGSAFFIDKSCEKDMFAKLRAKLKAEYKPYTDKGKAAAKQKNLQECVTAVMKDLRQTARTREQCINTAKLLYRLADSALRLNVEDTLSELTQEQSESEYIVSEPEQCMEFG
;
A
#
# COMPACT_ATOMS: atom_id res chain seq x y z
N VAL A 1 -1.57 45.57 -9.99
CA VAL A 1 -1.67 44.93 -8.68
C VAL A 1 -3.13 44.55 -8.51
N MET A 2 -3.44 43.24 -8.55
CA MET A 2 -4.79 42.79 -8.26
C MET A 2 -5.08 42.99 -6.77
N PRO A 3 -6.31 43.41 -6.39
CA PRO A 3 -6.66 43.57 -4.99
C PRO A 3 -6.59 42.22 -4.26
N TYR A 4 -6.06 42.22 -3.05
CA TYR A 4 -6.02 41.06 -2.19
C TYR A 4 -7.45 40.60 -1.86
N ILE A 5 -7.81 39.37 -2.24
CA ILE A 5 -9.10 38.77 -1.92
C ILE A 5 -8.87 37.80 -0.76
N PRO A 6 -9.40 38.09 0.44
CA PRO A 6 -9.32 37.13 1.54
C PRO A 6 -10.25 35.94 1.29
N PHE A 7 -9.69 34.72 1.26
CA PHE A 7 -10.48 33.48 1.23
C PHE A 7 -10.76 33.01 2.66
N THR A 8 -11.99 32.53 2.89
CA THR A 8 -12.33 31.88 4.16
C THR A 8 -11.58 30.54 4.29
N GLU A 9 -11.42 30.04 5.51
CA GLU A 9 -10.80 28.74 5.73
C GLU A 9 -11.59 27.61 5.02
N GLU A 10 -12.92 27.71 4.99
CA GLU A 10 -13.79 26.78 4.27
C GLU A 10 -13.50 26.76 2.76
N GLN A 11 -13.30 27.94 2.16
CA GLN A 11 -12.93 28.05 0.73
C GLN A 11 -11.55 27.42 0.44
N LYS A 12 -10.59 27.63 1.34
CA LYS A 12 -9.26 27.02 1.22
C LYS A 12 -9.32 25.50 1.35
N VAL A 13 -10.09 25.00 2.31
CA VAL A 13 -10.33 23.55 2.48
C VAL A 13 -11.03 22.98 1.26
N LEU A 14 -12.07 23.63 0.74
CA LEU A 14 -12.79 23.20 -0.45
C LEU A 14 -11.88 23.15 -1.68
N ALA A 15 -11.11 24.21 -1.93
CA ALA A 15 -10.14 24.26 -3.02
C ALA A 15 -9.08 23.14 -2.90
N ASN A 16 -8.61 22.88 -1.68
CA ASN A 16 -7.58 21.86 -1.44
C ASN A 16 -8.12 20.42 -1.47
N SER A 17 -9.45 20.24 -1.43
CA SER A 17 -10.13 18.93 -1.55
C SER A 17 -10.53 18.57 -2.97
N VAL A 18 -10.26 19.42 -3.96
CA VAL A 18 -10.54 19.14 -5.37
C VAL A 18 -9.80 17.89 -5.83
N ASP A 19 -10.50 16.96 -6.47
CA ASP A 19 -9.91 15.79 -7.09
C ASP A 19 -9.01 16.21 -8.27
N LEU A 20 -7.69 16.09 -8.05
CA LEU A 20 -6.68 16.50 -9.03
C LEU A 20 -6.71 15.65 -10.29
N GLU A 21 -7.06 14.37 -10.19
CA GLU A 21 -7.15 13.50 -11.36
C GLU A 21 -8.26 13.99 -12.30
N GLN A 22 -9.45 14.17 -11.76
CA GLN A 22 -10.59 14.67 -12.54
C GLN A 22 -10.33 16.08 -13.08
N PHE A 23 -9.77 16.95 -12.25
CA PHE A 23 -9.43 18.32 -12.61
C PHE A 23 -8.44 18.38 -13.78
N LEU A 24 -7.36 17.60 -13.73
CA LEU A 24 -6.32 17.56 -14.75
C LEU A 24 -6.81 16.91 -16.05
N ARG A 25 -7.64 15.86 -15.98
CA ARG A 25 -8.28 15.26 -17.15
C ARG A 25 -9.18 16.27 -17.89
N MET A 26 -9.96 17.06 -17.15
CA MET A 26 -10.78 18.13 -17.75
C MET A 26 -9.94 19.21 -18.43
N ARG A 27 -8.70 19.39 -18.00
CA ARG A 27 -7.74 20.32 -18.62
C ARG A 27 -6.94 19.70 -19.77
N GLY A 28 -7.18 18.43 -20.09
CA GLY A 28 -6.51 17.74 -21.19
C GLY A 28 -5.14 17.20 -20.84
N GLU A 29 -4.76 17.15 -19.56
CA GLU A 29 -3.50 16.56 -19.13
C GLU A 29 -3.52 15.04 -19.33
N LYS A 30 -2.38 14.49 -19.71
CA LYS A 30 -2.23 13.06 -19.91
C LYS A 30 -1.92 12.38 -18.59
N LEU A 31 -2.84 11.52 -18.14
CA LEU A 31 -2.67 10.72 -16.93
C LEU A 31 -2.59 9.23 -17.29
N GLU A 32 -1.57 8.56 -16.81
CA GLU A 32 -1.41 7.10 -16.91
C GLU A 32 -1.69 6.44 -15.56
N ARG A 33 -2.54 5.42 -15.55
CA ARG A 33 -2.86 4.69 -14.33
C ARG A 33 -1.70 3.80 -13.92
N VAL A 34 -1.30 3.87 -12.66
CA VAL A 34 -0.27 3.02 -12.04
C VAL A 34 -0.83 2.48 -10.73
N GLY A 35 -1.34 1.26 -10.75
CA GLY A 35 -2.05 0.69 -9.61
C GLY A 35 -3.29 1.51 -9.22
N ARG A 36 -3.29 2.08 -8.02
CA ARG A 36 -4.38 2.95 -7.51
C ARG A 36 -4.13 4.44 -7.68
N GLU A 37 -2.98 4.82 -8.23
CA GLU A 37 -2.57 6.20 -8.46
C GLU A 37 -2.55 6.51 -9.96
N HIS A 38 -2.42 7.78 -10.30
CA HIS A 38 -2.21 8.20 -11.67
C HIS A 38 -0.91 8.98 -11.77
N LYS A 39 -0.09 8.65 -12.77
CA LYS A 39 1.10 9.42 -13.13
C LYS A 39 0.71 10.51 -14.12
N LEU A 40 1.13 11.74 -13.82
CA LEU A 40 1.04 12.82 -14.78
C LEU A 40 2.19 12.71 -15.79
N ILE A 41 1.84 12.64 -17.07
CA ILE A 41 2.80 12.53 -18.16
C ILE A 41 2.81 13.86 -18.93
N TYR A 42 3.92 14.54 -18.91
CA TYR A 42 4.10 15.74 -19.71
C TYR A 42 5.48 15.78 -20.37
N TYR A 43 5.62 16.65 -21.36
CA TYR A 43 6.86 16.81 -22.14
C TYR A 43 7.28 18.26 -22.13
N ASP A 44 8.56 18.49 -21.94
CA ASP A 44 9.18 19.79 -22.10
C ASP A 44 10.47 19.69 -22.93
N SER A 45 11.25 20.76 -22.97
CA SER A 45 12.53 20.79 -23.70
C SER A 45 13.58 19.78 -23.18
N SER A 46 13.41 19.25 -21.97
CA SER A 46 14.27 18.22 -21.36
C SER A 46 13.79 16.79 -21.58
N GLY A 47 12.63 16.59 -22.20
CA GLY A 47 12.07 15.30 -22.57
C GLY A 47 10.78 14.93 -21.84
N LYS A 48 10.52 13.62 -21.69
CA LYS A 48 9.36 13.06 -21.00
C LYS A 48 9.53 13.17 -19.49
N HIS A 49 8.48 13.61 -18.80
CA HIS A 49 8.37 13.66 -17.36
C HIS A 49 7.21 12.79 -16.88
N ASP A 50 7.45 11.93 -15.89
CA ASP A 50 6.49 11.00 -15.30
C ASP A 50 6.74 10.77 -13.80
N SER A 51 7.37 11.75 -13.14
CA SER A 51 7.73 11.67 -11.72
C SER A 51 6.62 12.08 -10.76
N ILE A 52 5.53 12.68 -11.27
CA ILE A 52 4.43 13.17 -10.45
C ILE A 52 3.33 12.10 -10.38
N THR A 53 3.00 11.66 -9.16
CA THR A 53 1.85 10.80 -8.88
C THR A 53 0.72 11.58 -8.22
N LEU A 54 -0.50 11.21 -8.55
CA LEU A 54 -1.75 11.82 -8.09
C LEU A 54 -2.62 10.79 -7.41
N ARG A 55 -3.24 11.18 -6.30
CA ARG A 55 -4.21 10.36 -5.58
C ARG A 55 -5.31 11.25 -4.98
N GLY A 56 -6.48 11.29 -5.62
CA GLY A 56 -7.57 12.19 -5.24
C GLY A 56 -7.10 13.64 -5.25
N SER A 57 -7.15 14.33 -4.11
CA SER A 57 -6.72 15.73 -3.96
C SER A 57 -5.24 15.92 -3.63
N THR A 58 -4.47 14.84 -3.56
CA THR A 58 -3.06 14.90 -3.19
C THR A 58 -2.16 14.51 -4.36
N TRP A 59 -0.94 15.03 -4.34
CA TRP A 59 0.08 14.73 -5.34
C TRP A 59 1.46 14.64 -4.71
N PHE A 60 2.38 13.96 -5.41
CA PHE A 60 3.77 13.88 -5.03
C PHE A 60 4.67 13.78 -6.26
N ASP A 61 5.69 14.64 -6.31
CA ASP A 61 6.76 14.59 -7.30
C ASP A 61 7.96 13.84 -6.73
N HIS A 62 8.17 12.61 -7.22
CA HIS A 62 9.24 11.72 -6.76
C HIS A 62 10.63 12.20 -7.14
N LYS A 63 10.76 13.02 -8.20
CA LYS A 63 12.04 13.57 -8.65
C LYS A 63 12.48 14.73 -7.74
N ASN A 64 11.56 15.62 -7.41
CA ASN A 64 11.85 16.82 -6.63
C ASN A 64 11.56 16.66 -5.13
N GLN A 65 10.96 15.53 -4.71
CA GLN A 65 10.57 15.24 -3.32
C GLN A 65 9.62 16.28 -2.73
N VAL A 66 8.72 16.78 -3.55
CA VAL A 66 7.71 17.79 -3.20
C VAL A 66 6.33 17.21 -3.42
N GLY A 67 5.43 17.47 -2.48
CA GLY A 67 4.05 17.04 -2.59
C GLY A 67 3.11 17.90 -1.76
N GLY A 68 1.82 17.62 -1.85
CA GLY A 68 0.82 18.37 -1.08
C GLY A 68 -0.59 18.21 -1.63
N GLY A 69 -1.47 19.15 -1.26
CA GLY A 69 -2.83 19.23 -1.77
C GLY A 69 -2.94 19.99 -3.10
N ALA A 70 -4.18 20.14 -3.58
CA ALA A 70 -4.46 20.71 -4.89
C ALA A 70 -3.96 22.16 -5.06
N ILE A 71 -4.08 23.00 -4.02
CA ILE A 71 -3.58 24.39 -4.10
C ILE A 71 -2.08 24.41 -4.35
N LYS A 72 -1.32 23.60 -3.61
CA LYS A 72 0.13 23.52 -3.77
C LYS A 72 0.51 22.96 -5.13
N PHE A 73 -0.26 22.03 -5.69
CA PHE A 73 -0.07 21.54 -7.06
C PHE A 73 -0.14 22.70 -8.08
N MET A 74 -1.18 23.53 -7.97
CA MET A 74 -1.36 24.67 -8.87
C MET A 74 -0.21 25.68 -8.77
N GLN A 75 0.33 25.87 -7.57
CA GLN A 75 1.47 26.76 -7.34
C GLN A 75 2.77 26.21 -7.93
N GLU A 76 3.07 24.93 -7.67
CA GLU A 76 4.34 24.28 -8.07
C GLU A 76 4.35 23.92 -9.55
N PHE A 77 3.27 23.30 -10.06
CA PHE A 77 3.22 22.80 -11.43
C PHE A 77 2.85 23.89 -12.45
N TYR A 78 1.85 24.72 -12.14
CA TYR A 78 1.42 25.78 -13.05
C TYR A 78 2.02 27.16 -12.72
N GLY A 79 2.80 27.29 -11.66
CA GLY A 79 3.44 28.55 -11.27
C GLY A 79 2.46 29.63 -10.83
N MET A 80 1.26 29.27 -10.37
CA MET A 80 0.23 30.22 -9.95
C MET A 80 0.52 30.78 -8.57
N ASP A 81 0.14 32.04 -8.34
CA ASP A 81 0.04 32.55 -6.99
C ASP A 81 -1.12 31.90 -6.22
N PHE A 82 -1.10 32.02 -4.90
CA PHE A 82 -2.09 31.36 -4.03
C PHE A 82 -3.53 31.77 -4.36
N GLN A 83 -3.77 33.06 -4.65
CA GLN A 83 -5.12 33.57 -4.94
C GLN A 83 -5.65 33.01 -6.26
N THR A 84 -4.84 33.03 -7.28
CA THR A 84 -5.19 32.46 -8.60
C THR A 84 -5.43 30.95 -8.51
N ALA A 85 -4.58 30.24 -7.76
CA ALA A 85 -4.73 28.81 -7.57
C ALA A 85 -6.06 28.44 -6.89
N VAL A 86 -6.44 29.15 -5.83
CA VAL A 86 -7.72 28.94 -5.13
C VAL A 86 -8.92 29.28 -6.04
N GLN A 87 -8.86 30.38 -6.79
CA GLN A 87 -9.93 30.77 -7.70
C GLN A 87 -10.14 29.75 -8.84
N GLU A 88 -9.06 29.24 -9.42
CA GLU A 88 -9.11 28.22 -10.46
C GLU A 88 -9.73 26.89 -9.95
N LEU A 89 -9.29 26.44 -8.80
CA LEU A 89 -9.80 25.20 -8.18
C LEU A 89 -11.28 25.32 -7.78
N LEU A 90 -11.74 26.52 -7.39
CA LEU A 90 -13.16 26.77 -7.11
C LEU A 90 -14.01 27.06 -8.36
N GLY A 91 -13.42 26.99 -9.56
CA GLY A 91 -14.15 27.25 -10.82
C GLY A 91 -14.55 28.71 -11.04
N GLN A 92 -13.93 29.65 -10.34
CA GLN A 92 -14.26 31.07 -10.45
C GLN A 92 -13.56 31.81 -11.60
N ARG A 93 -12.59 31.13 -12.25
CA ARG A 93 -11.94 31.61 -13.48
C ARG A 93 -11.71 30.46 -14.45
N VAL A 94 -12.19 30.61 -15.66
CA VAL A 94 -11.82 29.76 -16.80
C VAL A 94 -10.82 30.55 -17.63
N THR A 95 -9.56 30.48 -17.28
CA THR A 95 -8.49 30.97 -18.17
C THR A 95 -7.96 29.77 -18.96
N PRO A 96 -7.82 29.85 -20.29
CA PRO A 96 -7.06 28.85 -21.03
C PRO A 96 -5.64 28.88 -20.49
N LEU A 97 -5.24 27.84 -19.77
CA LEU A 97 -3.87 27.74 -19.34
C LEU A 97 -3.02 27.41 -20.58
N SER A 98 -2.29 28.35 -21.07
CA SER A 98 -1.06 28.09 -21.78
C SER A 98 -0.16 27.35 -20.79
N HIS A 99 0.37 26.18 -21.19
CA HIS A 99 1.47 25.57 -20.50
C HIS A 99 2.60 26.61 -20.42
N SER A 100 2.64 27.37 -19.34
CA SER A 100 3.89 27.97 -18.97
C SER A 100 4.76 26.76 -18.62
N PRO A 101 5.87 26.53 -19.34
CA PRO A 101 6.81 25.52 -18.89
C PRO A 101 7.02 25.77 -17.41
N PRO A 102 6.97 24.72 -16.55
CA PRO A 102 7.20 24.91 -15.14
C PRO A 102 8.35 25.89 -15.04
N LYS A 103 8.17 26.98 -14.29
CA LYS A 103 9.26 27.91 -14.06
C LYS A 103 10.42 27.01 -13.79
N VAL A 104 11.35 26.94 -14.75
CA VAL A 104 12.62 26.31 -14.52
C VAL A 104 13.07 27.00 -13.25
N SER A 105 12.83 26.34 -12.11
CA SER A 105 13.56 26.66 -10.91
C SER A 105 14.95 26.70 -11.47
N THR A 106 15.54 27.87 -11.52
CA THR A 106 16.85 28.16 -12.05
C THR A 106 17.63 26.90 -11.91
N LYS A 107 18.02 26.25 -13.04
CA LYS A 107 18.67 24.95 -13.07
C LYS A 107 19.31 24.72 -11.72
N GLU A 108 18.65 24.06 -10.78
CA GLU A 108 19.40 23.43 -9.74
C GLU A 108 20.23 22.45 -10.58
N GLU A 109 21.48 22.81 -10.79
CA GLU A 109 22.50 21.92 -11.28
C GLU A 109 22.20 20.61 -10.62
N LYS A 110 22.04 19.50 -11.38
CA LYS A 110 21.83 18.17 -10.83
C LYS A 110 22.89 18.04 -9.75
N LYS A 111 22.51 18.30 -8.49
CA LYS A 111 23.45 18.28 -7.40
C LYS A 111 23.97 16.86 -7.41
N GLU A 112 25.23 16.74 -7.70
CA GLU A 112 25.96 15.49 -7.75
C GLU A 112 25.73 14.77 -6.44
N PHE A 113 25.33 13.49 -6.49
CA PHE A 113 25.17 12.70 -5.29
C PHE A 113 26.50 12.63 -4.55
N ARG A 114 26.49 13.02 -3.28
CA ARG A 114 27.64 12.91 -2.38
C ARG A 114 27.23 12.24 -1.10
N LEU A 115 28.00 11.22 -0.71
CA LEU A 115 27.83 10.60 0.59
C LEU A 115 28.13 11.62 1.70
N PRO A 116 27.35 11.62 2.80
CA PRO A 116 27.72 12.31 4.03
C PRO A 116 29.11 11.85 4.52
N GLU A 117 29.92 12.79 5.03
CA GLU A 117 31.23 12.46 5.56
C GLU A 117 31.10 11.46 6.74
N THR A 118 31.94 10.44 6.70
CA THR A 118 31.97 9.41 7.74
C THR A 118 32.62 9.93 9.02
N ASN A 119 32.00 9.67 10.17
CA ASN A 119 32.61 9.94 11.47
C ASN A 119 33.74 8.93 11.76
N THR A 120 34.64 9.28 12.68
CA THR A 120 35.78 8.42 13.09
C THR A 120 35.32 7.18 13.86
N ASN A 121 34.12 7.17 14.40
CA ASN A 121 33.52 6.07 15.12
C ASN A 121 32.01 6.02 14.89
N MET A 122 31.34 4.96 15.38
CA MET A 122 29.90 4.76 15.23
C MET A 122 29.18 4.65 16.61
N HIS A 123 29.71 5.27 17.64
CA HIS A 123 29.23 5.04 19.01
C HIS A 123 27.75 5.43 19.18
N ARG A 124 27.30 6.54 18.60
CA ARG A 124 25.90 6.97 18.69
C ARG A 124 24.97 6.07 17.88
N VAL A 125 25.40 5.67 16.70
CA VAL A 125 24.62 4.75 15.85
C VAL A 125 24.47 3.39 16.54
N TYR A 126 25.56 2.82 17.09
CA TYR A 126 25.46 1.58 17.84
C TYR A 126 24.57 1.72 19.07
N ALA A 127 24.74 2.79 19.85
CA ALA A 127 23.90 3.03 21.02
C ALA A 127 22.40 3.16 20.65
N TYR A 128 22.09 3.86 19.58
CA TYR A 128 20.74 4.04 19.07
C TYR A 128 20.13 2.71 18.60
N LEU A 129 20.84 2.00 17.73
CA LEU A 129 20.34 0.76 17.11
C LEU A 129 20.20 -0.36 18.15
N ILE A 130 21.14 -0.48 19.10
CA ILE A 130 21.09 -1.52 20.14
C ILE A 130 20.08 -1.16 21.24
N LYS A 131 20.18 0.05 21.82
CA LYS A 131 19.40 0.38 23.03
C LYS A 131 17.98 0.84 22.75
N GLN A 132 17.74 1.49 21.60
CA GLN A 132 16.41 2.00 21.26
C GLN A 132 15.66 1.13 20.25
N ARG A 133 16.42 0.42 19.38
CA ARG A 133 15.87 -0.41 18.33
C ARG A 133 16.05 -1.91 18.56
N PHE A 134 16.83 -2.30 19.53
CA PHE A 134 17.12 -3.69 19.92
C PHE A 134 17.75 -4.54 18.81
N ILE A 135 18.36 -3.91 17.82
CA ILE A 135 19.02 -4.58 16.72
C ILE A 135 20.30 -5.25 17.20
N SER A 136 20.55 -6.49 16.76
CA SER A 136 21.73 -7.26 17.13
C SER A 136 23.02 -6.55 16.71
N PRO A 137 24.04 -6.51 17.61
CA PRO A 137 25.36 -5.99 17.27
C PRO A 137 25.99 -6.67 16.04
N ASP A 138 25.71 -7.96 15.82
CA ASP A 138 26.28 -8.71 14.69
C ASP A 138 25.69 -8.21 13.37
N ILE A 139 24.39 -7.92 13.32
CA ILE A 139 23.74 -7.34 12.14
C ILE A 139 24.29 -5.93 11.86
N ILE A 140 24.42 -5.09 12.89
CA ILE A 140 25.00 -3.75 12.75
C ILE A 140 26.43 -3.84 12.22
N SER A 141 27.24 -4.71 12.82
CA SER A 141 28.64 -4.89 12.46
C SER A 141 28.81 -5.43 11.04
N TYR A 142 27.90 -6.29 10.59
CA TYR A 142 27.90 -6.79 9.22
C TYR A 142 27.79 -5.62 8.21
N PHE A 143 26.74 -4.80 8.32
CA PHE A 143 26.53 -3.67 7.39
C PHE A 143 27.59 -2.57 7.56
N ALA A 144 28.11 -2.39 8.77
CA ALA A 144 29.22 -1.45 8.99
C ALA A 144 30.51 -1.90 8.28
N LYS A 145 30.83 -3.19 8.30
CA LYS A 145 31.98 -3.76 7.57
C LYS A 145 31.84 -3.65 6.05
N GLN A 146 30.59 -3.69 5.54
CA GLN A 146 30.29 -3.50 4.12
C GLN A 146 30.28 -2.00 3.73
N HIS A 147 30.52 -1.08 4.65
CA HIS A 147 30.43 0.36 4.45
C HIS A 147 29.05 0.86 3.99
N THR A 148 28.00 0.03 4.14
CA THR A 148 26.61 0.40 3.81
C THR A 148 25.84 0.97 5.01
N LEU A 149 26.42 0.92 6.21
CA LEU A 149 25.92 1.56 7.42
C LEU A 149 27.08 2.27 8.13
N TYR A 150 26.92 3.56 8.42
CA TYR A 150 27.91 4.32 9.18
C TYR A 150 27.27 5.51 9.90
N GLU A 151 28.06 6.21 10.75
CA GLU A 151 27.68 7.44 11.44
C GLU A 151 28.18 8.66 10.67
N ASP A 152 27.30 9.64 10.37
CA ASP A 152 27.76 10.88 9.75
C ASP A 152 28.52 11.75 10.76
N LYS A 153 29.52 12.47 10.25
CA LYS A 153 30.43 13.30 11.06
C LYS A 153 29.76 14.54 11.62
N GLU A 154 28.80 15.10 10.88
CA GLU A 154 28.24 16.42 11.19
C GLU A 154 27.20 16.35 12.31
N TYR A 155 26.26 15.41 12.23
CA TYR A 155 25.13 15.31 13.14
C TYR A 155 25.01 13.95 13.85
N HIS A 156 25.95 13.05 13.61
CA HIS A 156 25.97 11.70 14.17
C HIS A 156 24.73 10.86 13.86
N ASN A 157 24.14 11.07 12.67
CA ASN A 157 22.99 10.29 12.20
C ASN A 157 23.47 8.91 11.70
N ALA A 158 22.58 7.94 11.73
CA ALA A 158 22.78 6.68 11.03
C ALA A 158 22.55 6.91 9.53
N VAL A 159 23.55 6.58 8.72
CA VAL A 159 23.52 6.65 7.26
C VAL A 159 23.41 5.24 6.70
N PHE A 160 22.39 4.98 5.90
CA PHE A 160 22.16 3.73 5.19
C PHE A 160 22.39 3.97 3.70
N VAL A 161 23.26 3.17 3.10
CA VAL A 161 23.75 3.36 1.72
C VAL A 161 23.22 2.26 0.80
N GLY A 162 22.72 2.65 -0.36
CA GLY A 162 22.44 1.76 -1.48
C GLY A 162 23.52 1.88 -2.53
N THR A 163 24.03 0.74 -2.98
CA THR A 163 25.10 0.63 -3.99
C THR A 163 24.56 0.05 -5.31
N ASP A 164 25.27 0.31 -6.40
CA ASP A 164 25.05 -0.40 -7.67
C ASP A 164 25.80 -1.75 -7.70
N GLU A 165 25.77 -2.43 -8.85
CA GLU A 165 26.35 -3.75 -9.07
C GLU A 165 27.91 -3.77 -9.00
N ASN A 166 28.52 -2.59 -8.96
CA ASN A 166 29.96 -2.42 -8.82
C ASN A 166 30.34 -1.89 -7.43
N ASP A 167 29.43 -2.02 -6.45
CA ASP A 167 29.57 -1.51 -5.09
C ASP A 167 29.75 0.02 -5.01
N VAL A 168 29.40 0.75 -6.08
CA VAL A 168 29.47 2.21 -6.08
C VAL A 168 28.23 2.80 -5.40
N PRO A 169 28.39 3.63 -4.36
CA PRO A 169 27.29 4.28 -3.69
C PRO A 169 26.45 5.16 -4.65
N ARG A 170 25.15 4.94 -4.68
CA ARG A 170 24.20 5.66 -5.54
C ARG A 170 23.09 6.35 -4.78
N GLN A 171 22.83 5.88 -3.57
CA GLN A 171 21.77 6.40 -2.71
C GLN A 171 22.24 6.37 -1.26
N ALA A 172 21.80 7.33 -0.47
CA ALA A 172 21.95 7.28 0.97
C ALA A 172 20.70 7.87 1.65
N SER A 173 20.31 7.27 2.78
CA SER A 173 19.30 7.83 3.67
C SER A 173 19.87 8.02 5.07
N LYS A 174 19.44 9.10 5.73
CA LYS A 174 19.86 9.42 7.11
C LYS A 174 18.70 9.23 8.06
N ARG A 175 18.99 8.65 9.21
CA ARG A 175 18.09 8.54 10.35
C ARG A 175 18.70 9.21 11.57
N SER A 176 17.95 10.13 12.18
CA SER A 176 18.34 10.77 13.42
C SER A 176 18.55 9.73 14.52
N THR A 177 19.68 9.82 15.24
CA THR A 177 19.99 9.03 16.43
C THR A 177 19.62 9.76 17.73
N ASN A 178 19.08 10.98 17.64
CA ASN A 178 18.75 11.79 18.80
C ASN A 178 17.59 11.17 19.59
N SER A 179 17.75 11.13 20.92
CA SER A 179 16.72 10.70 21.86
C SER A 179 15.75 11.81 22.25
N TYR A 180 16.11 13.07 21.99
CA TYR A 180 15.34 14.27 22.32
C TYR A 180 15.02 15.08 21.07
N GLY A 181 13.80 15.56 20.96
CA GLY A 181 13.33 16.35 19.81
C GLY A 181 12.74 15.50 18.67
N ASN A 182 12.54 16.14 17.53
CA ASN A 182 11.94 15.47 16.36
C ASN A 182 12.94 14.51 15.71
N SER A 183 12.61 13.23 15.69
CA SER A 183 13.35 12.26 14.88
C SER A 183 12.99 12.42 13.41
N PHE A 184 13.95 12.42 12.52
CA PHE A 184 13.73 12.53 11.07
C PHE A 184 14.32 11.35 10.31
N ARG A 185 13.77 11.12 9.14
CA ARG A 185 14.32 10.27 8.08
C ARG A 185 14.36 11.11 6.81
N ILE A 186 15.50 11.18 6.15
CA ILE A 186 15.69 11.96 4.95
C ILE A 186 16.59 11.20 3.96
N THR A 187 16.23 11.23 2.68
CA THR A 187 17.09 10.76 1.60
C THR A 187 18.08 11.87 1.22
N CYS A 188 19.37 11.53 1.08
CA CYS A 188 20.41 12.48 0.69
C CYS A 188 20.15 13.01 -0.72
N GLN A 189 20.43 14.30 -0.92
CA GLN A 189 20.19 14.96 -2.18
C GLN A 189 21.04 14.34 -3.31
N GLY A 190 20.47 14.23 -4.52
CA GLY A 190 21.12 13.60 -5.66
C GLY A 190 21.10 12.08 -5.66
N SER A 191 20.50 11.44 -4.63
CA SER A 191 20.36 9.99 -4.57
C SER A 191 19.58 9.43 -5.75
N ASP A 192 20.05 8.29 -6.27
CA ASP A 192 19.36 7.53 -7.29
C ASP A 192 18.41 6.52 -6.65
N THR A 193 17.09 6.72 -6.79
CA THR A 193 16.05 5.90 -6.17
C THR A 193 15.97 4.47 -6.72
N ARG A 194 16.72 4.14 -7.77
CA ARG A 194 16.85 2.78 -8.29
C ARG A 194 17.68 1.87 -7.37
N TYR A 195 18.43 2.45 -6.45
CA TYR A 195 19.28 1.74 -5.51
C TYR A 195 18.84 2.07 -4.09
N SER A 196 19.02 1.12 -3.19
CA SER A 196 18.64 1.31 -1.78
C SER A 196 19.49 0.40 -0.88
N PHE A 197 19.37 0.60 0.43
CA PHE A 197 20.01 -0.25 1.43
C PHE A 197 19.55 -1.70 1.26
N ALA A 198 20.47 -2.60 0.97
CA ALA A 198 20.18 -3.97 0.60
C ALA A 198 21.28 -4.95 1.02
N HIS A 199 20.95 -6.24 0.99
CA HIS A 199 21.85 -7.36 0.98
C HIS A 199 21.37 -8.36 -0.07
N PHE A 200 22.25 -8.90 -0.88
CA PHE A 200 21.94 -9.89 -1.91
C PHE A 200 22.65 -11.21 -1.60
N GLY A 201 21.85 -12.27 -1.43
CA GLY A 201 22.30 -13.64 -1.23
C GLY A 201 22.04 -14.50 -2.47
N GLU A 202 22.31 -15.80 -2.35
CA GLU A 202 22.27 -16.75 -3.48
C GLU A 202 20.86 -17.33 -3.73
N SER A 203 19.94 -17.21 -2.76
CA SER A 203 18.60 -17.77 -2.89
C SER A 203 17.72 -17.01 -3.88
N LYS A 204 16.61 -17.64 -4.28
CA LYS A 204 15.62 -17.01 -5.19
C LYS A 204 14.71 -15.97 -4.53
N ARG A 205 14.84 -15.74 -3.21
CA ARG A 205 13.91 -14.93 -2.42
C ARG A 205 14.45 -13.52 -2.21
N LEU A 206 13.59 -12.52 -2.48
CA LEU A 206 13.82 -11.12 -2.15
C LEU A 206 12.78 -10.67 -1.10
N TYR A 207 13.23 -10.33 0.09
CA TYR A 207 12.42 -9.74 1.14
C TYR A 207 12.47 -8.22 1.04
N VAL A 208 11.30 -7.57 0.99
CA VAL A 208 11.15 -6.14 0.72
C VAL A 208 10.57 -5.43 1.93
N PHE A 209 11.28 -4.44 2.47
CA PHE A 209 10.92 -3.66 3.65
C PHE A 209 10.67 -2.20 3.31
N GLU A 210 9.91 -1.50 4.15
CA GLU A 210 9.71 -0.06 3.98
C GLU A 210 10.94 0.74 4.40
N ALA A 211 11.62 0.34 5.48
CA ALA A 211 12.76 1.06 6.02
C ALA A 211 13.93 0.13 6.40
N PRO A 212 15.19 0.64 6.37
CA PRO A 212 16.37 -0.12 6.80
C PRO A 212 16.28 -0.68 8.23
N ILE A 213 15.65 0.07 9.15
CA ILE A 213 15.48 -0.38 10.54
C ILE A 213 14.60 -1.61 10.62
N ASP A 214 13.52 -1.69 9.83
CA ASP A 214 12.63 -2.85 9.80
C ASP A 214 13.33 -4.06 9.20
N MET A 215 14.08 -3.88 8.12
CA MET A 215 14.93 -4.92 7.55
C MET A 215 15.94 -5.46 8.60
N MET A 216 16.70 -4.59 9.28
CA MET A 216 17.67 -5.02 10.29
C MET A 216 16.99 -5.65 11.52
N SER A 217 15.78 -5.21 11.88
CA SER A 217 14.98 -5.82 12.94
C SER A 217 14.54 -7.21 12.57
N PHE A 218 14.10 -7.42 11.32
CA PHE A 218 13.76 -8.73 10.79
C PHE A 218 14.98 -9.68 10.82
N LEU A 219 16.15 -9.23 10.38
CA LEU A 219 17.39 -10.03 10.43
C LEU A 219 17.80 -10.38 11.87
N THR A 220 17.52 -9.50 12.83
CA THR A 220 17.76 -9.76 14.27
C THR A 220 16.77 -10.79 14.81
N LEU A 221 15.52 -10.78 14.38
CA LEU A 221 14.50 -11.73 14.78
C LEU A 221 14.77 -13.13 14.21
N TYR A 222 15.32 -13.20 13.00
CA TYR A 222 15.54 -14.42 12.21
C TYR A 222 16.99 -14.52 11.74
N PRO A 223 17.95 -14.75 12.68
CA PRO A 223 19.37 -14.70 12.39
C PRO A 223 19.92 -15.93 11.67
N LYS A 224 19.14 -17.02 11.60
CA LYS A 224 19.62 -18.28 11.02
C LYS A 224 19.76 -18.14 9.50
N GLU A 225 20.97 -18.33 8.98
CA GLU A 225 21.30 -18.36 7.55
C GLU A 225 20.76 -17.18 6.70
N TRP A 226 20.48 -16.05 7.35
CA TRP A 226 19.88 -14.91 6.68
C TRP A 226 20.71 -14.45 5.46
N GLN A 227 22.03 -14.58 5.48
CA GLN A 227 22.90 -14.17 4.37
C GLN A 227 22.62 -14.93 3.06
N LYS A 228 21.95 -16.09 3.12
CA LYS A 228 21.56 -16.84 1.91
C LYS A 228 20.46 -16.15 1.11
N HIS A 229 19.63 -15.31 1.75
CA HIS A 229 18.52 -14.63 1.12
C HIS A 229 18.86 -13.18 0.76
N SER A 230 18.02 -12.58 -0.06
CA SER A 230 18.17 -11.17 -0.45
C SER A 230 17.15 -10.29 0.27
N TYR A 231 17.57 -9.10 0.67
CA TYR A 231 16.78 -8.15 1.43
C TYR A 231 16.99 -6.74 0.89
N ILE A 232 15.92 -5.95 0.77
CA ILE A 232 16.00 -4.58 0.32
C ILE A 232 15.03 -3.69 1.11
N ALA A 233 15.47 -2.50 1.49
CA ALA A 233 14.64 -1.49 2.14
C ALA A 233 14.36 -0.37 1.14
N MET A 234 13.08 -0.15 0.79
CA MET A 234 12.66 0.82 -0.24
C MET A 234 12.88 2.29 0.13
N ASN A 235 13.11 2.61 1.43
CA ASN A 235 13.12 3.98 1.97
C ASN A 235 11.81 4.74 1.76
N GLY A 236 10.71 4.06 1.91
CA GLY A 236 9.33 4.44 1.65
C GLY A 236 8.63 3.26 1.00
N VAL A 237 7.68 3.52 0.15
CA VAL A 237 6.86 2.49 -0.52
C VAL A 237 7.00 2.53 -2.05
N TYR A 238 8.18 2.85 -2.55
CA TYR A 238 8.46 3.02 -3.99
C TYR A 238 9.11 1.78 -4.60
N GLU A 239 8.63 1.38 -5.76
CA GLU A 239 8.99 0.15 -6.47
C GLU A 239 10.37 0.18 -7.16
N ASN A 240 10.93 1.36 -7.44
CA ASN A 240 12.11 1.51 -8.31
C ASN A 240 13.30 0.64 -7.88
N ALA A 241 13.63 0.62 -6.59
CA ALA A 241 14.75 -0.17 -6.07
C ALA A 241 14.46 -1.68 -6.17
N VAL A 242 13.21 -2.10 -5.95
CA VAL A 242 12.79 -3.50 -6.05
C VAL A 242 12.88 -3.98 -7.50
N LEU A 243 12.34 -3.21 -8.45
CA LEU A 243 12.39 -3.54 -9.88
C LEU A 243 13.83 -3.60 -10.41
N THR A 244 14.69 -2.68 -9.96
CA THR A 244 16.11 -2.68 -10.32
C THR A 244 16.82 -3.91 -9.75
N ALA A 245 16.59 -4.25 -8.49
CA ALA A 245 17.16 -5.44 -7.88
C ALA A 245 16.75 -6.71 -8.62
N LEU A 246 15.46 -6.87 -8.94
CA LEU A 246 14.95 -8.03 -9.68
C LEU A 246 15.49 -8.14 -11.10
N LYS A 247 15.74 -7.00 -11.76
CA LYS A 247 16.34 -6.95 -13.09
C LYS A 247 17.82 -7.34 -13.09
N ASN A 248 18.56 -6.92 -12.07
CA ASN A 248 19.99 -7.11 -11.98
C ASN A 248 20.38 -8.47 -11.40
N HIS A 249 19.52 -9.06 -10.58
CA HIS A 249 19.72 -10.38 -9.96
C HIS A 249 18.72 -11.40 -10.52
N ILE A 250 19.08 -12.02 -11.65
CA ILE A 250 18.20 -12.93 -12.42
C ILE A 250 17.79 -14.21 -11.66
N ASN A 251 18.49 -14.56 -10.59
CA ASN A 251 18.13 -15.67 -9.72
C ASN A 251 16.90 -15.36 -8.84
N LEU A 252 16.57 -14.09 -8.64
CA LEU A 252 15.42 -13.67 -7.83
C LEU A 252 14.12 -13.92 -8.59
N SER A 253 13.27 -14.76 -8.04
CA SER A 253 11.99 -15.14 -8.65
C SER A 253 10.82 -15.20 -7.66
N GLU A 254 11.07 -14.97 -6.38
CA GLU A 254 10.07 -14.94 -5.32
C GLU A 254 10.24 -13.64 -4.51
N VAL A 255 9.20 -12.79 -4.52
CA VAL A 255 9.21 -11.51 -3.80
C VAL A 255 8.32 -11.61 -2.57
N ILE A 256 8.87 -11.27 -1.40
CA ILE A 256 8.16 -11.31 -0.13
C ILE A 256 8.06 -9.88 0.41
N LEU A 257 6.85 -9.31 0.38
CA LEU A 257 6.58 -7.95 0.85
C LEU A 257 6.44 -7.95 2.38
N CYS A 258 7.46 -7.44 3.06
CA CYS A 258 7.56 -7.32 4.52
C CYS A 258 7.30 -5.87 4.99
N VAL A 259 6.43 -5.15 4.30
CA VAL A 259 6.11 -3.75 4.60
C VAL A 259 5.25 -3.61 5.86
N ASP A 260 5.16 -2.40 6.39
CA ASP A 260 4.47 -2.08 7.63
C ASP A 260 3.01 -2.56 7.62
N ASN A 261 2.49 -2.89 8.80
CA ASN A 261 1.09 -3.30 8.98
C ASN A 261 0.25 -2.13 9.51
N ASP A 262 0.44 -0.97 8.90
CA ASP A 262 -0.37 0.23 9.06
C ASP A 262 -1.14 0.52 7.76
N GLU A 263 -1.95 1.59 7.76
CA GLU A 263 -2.77 1.91 6.58
C GLU A 263 -1.95 2.10 5.31
N GLY A 264 -0.82 2.81 5.42
CA GLY A 264 0.07 3.09 4.28
C GLY A 264 0.72 1.84 3.73
N GLY A 265 1.22 0.96 4.61
CA GLY A 265 1.85 -0.30 4.23
C GLY A 265 0.86 -1.30 3.61
N ILE A 266 -0.36 -1.40 4.16
CA ILE A 266 -1.42 -2.25 3.59
C ILE A 266 -1.81 -1.80 2.18
N GLU A 267 -1.98 -0.49 1.95
CA GLU A 267 -2.25 0.05 0.62
C GLU A 267 -1.08 -0.15 -0.35
N ALA A 268 0.14 -0.05 0.15
CA ALA A 268 1.35 -0.25 -0.64
C ALA A 268 1.48 -1.68 -1.16
N VAL A 269 1.04 -2.70 -0.40
CA VAL A 269 1.07 -4.11 -0.83
C VAL A 269 0.32 -4.32 -2.13
N ASP A 270 -0.94 -3.88 -2.20
CA ASP A 270 -1.76 -4.08 -3.40
C ASP A 270 -1.14 -3.37 -4.61
N ARG A 271 -0.67 -2.12 -4.40
CA ARG A 271 0.00 -1.36 -5.45
C ARG A 271 1.29 -2.02 -5.92
N LEU A 272 2.13 -2.48 -4.99
CA LEU A 272 3.40 -3.13 -5.33
C LEU A 272 3.16 -4.46 -6.05
N ARG A 273 2.16 -5.26 -5.63
CA ARG A 273 1.77 -6.48 -6.35
C ARG A 273 1.38 -6.19 -7.79
N ASP A 274 0.52 -5.19 -8.01
CA ASP A 274 0.07 -4.82 -9.35
C ASP A 274 1.26 -4.42 -10.23
N ILE A 275 2.14 -3.55 -9.73
CA ILE A 275 3.33 -3.10 -10.45
C ILE A 275 4.28 -4.27 -10.76
N LEU A 276 4.52 -5.15 -9.79
CA LEU A 276 5.40 -6.31 -9.98
C LEU A 276 4.82 -7.28 -11.01
N ASN A 277 3.51 -7.55 -10.95
CA ASN A 277 2.81 -8.39 -11.93
C ASN A 277 2.87 -7.81 -13.35
N GLU A 278 2.66 -6.50 -13.50
CA GLU A 278 2.79 -5.78 -14.78
C GLU A 278 4.21 -5.87 -15.37
N ASN A 279 5.23 -6.01 -14.51
CA ASN A 279 6.63 -6.20 -14.91
C ASN A 279 7.05 -7.67 -15.01
N GLY A 280 6.11 -8.63 -14.94
CA GLY A 280 6.36 -10.05 -15.15
C GLY A 280 6.74 -10.86 -13.90
N TYR A 281 6.68 -10.24 -12.71
CA TYR A 281 6.97 -10.91 -11.44
C TYR A 281 5.67 -11.28 -10.73
N SER A 282 5.16 -12.50 -10.97
CA SER A 282 3.86 -12.96 -10.44
C SER A 282 3.95 -13.70 -9.10
N ASN A 283 5.13 -14.18 -8.69
CA ASN A 283 5.30 -14.86 -7.40
C ASN A 283 5.59 -13.84 -6.29
N VAL A 284 4.53 -13.11 -5.89
CA VAL A 284 4.60 -12.05 -4.88
C VAL A 284 3.75 -12.46 -3.68
N LYS A 285 4.40 -12.63 -2.54
CA LYS A 285 3.79 -12.95 -1.25
C LYS A 285 3.85 -11.76 -0.31
N ARG A 286 3.03 -11.76 0.73
CA ARG A 286 3.14 -10.81 1.84
C ARG A 286 3.48 -11.54 3.12
N LEU A 287 4.44 -10.99 3.86
CA LEU A 287 4.77 -11.36 5.22
C LEU A 287 4.54 -10.13 6.12
N ALA A 288 3.38 -10.07 6.77
CA ALA A 288 3.03 -8.94 7.60
C ALA A 288 3.59 -9.07 9.02
N PRO A 289 4.15 -8.00 9.61
CA PRO A 289 4.50 -8.01 11.02
C PRO A 289 3.21 -8.10 11.87
N PRO A 290 3.21 -8.84 13.00
CA PRO A 290 2.05 -8.93 13.90
C PRO A 290 1.78 -7.62 14.67
N TYR A 291 2.73 -6.68 14.68
CA TYR A 291 2.62 -5.32 15.19
C TYR A 291 2.67 -4.33 14.02
N LYS A 292 2.75 -3.03 14.31
CA LYS A 292 2.80 -1.98 13.30
C LYS A 292 3.90 -2.21 12.26
N ASP A 293 5.10 -2.54 12.69
CA ASP A 293 6.29 -2.77 11.87
C ASP A 293 7.22 -3.83 12.51
N TRP A 294 8.27 -4.23 11.83
CA TRP A 294 9.19 -5.26 12.31
C TRP A 294 10.03 -4.79 13.51
N ASN A 295 10.28 -3.49 13.64
CA ASN A 295 10.95 -2.99 14.83
C ASN A 295 10.03 -3.03 16.07
N GLU A 296 8.73 -2.83 15.90
CA GLU A 296 7.77 -3.01 17.00
C GLU A 296 7.66 -4.49 17.44
N VAL A 297 7.80 -5.46 16.51
CA VAL A 297 7.91 -6.89 16.87
C VAL A 297 9.13 -7.13 17.74
N LEU A 298 10.27 -6.57 17.34
CA LEU A 298 11.54 -6.73 18.09
C LEU A 298 11.47 -6.06 19.47
N LYS A 299 10.83 -4.89 19.59
CA LYS A 299 10.57 -4.23 20.88
C LYS A 299 9.68 -5.09 21.79
N ALA A 300 8.58 -5.64 21.25
CA ALA A 300 7.69 -6.54 22.00
C ALA A 300 8.44 -7.75 22.54
N LYS A 301 9.30 -8.36 21.72
CA LYS A 301 10.16 -9.49 22.13
C LYS A 301 11.11 -9.12 23.27
N ASN A 302 11.52 -7.86 23.35
CA ASN A 302 12.37 -7.32 24.43
C ASN A 302 11.57 -6.72 25.61
N GLY A 303 10.27 -7.01 25.72
CA GLY A 303 9.42 -6.59 26.83
C GLY A 303 9.03 -5.11 26.83
N VAL A 304 9.23 -4.40 25.73
CA VAL A 304 8.81 -3.01 25.55
C VAL A 304 7.44 -2.97 24.89
N LYS A 305 6.58 -2.04 25.34
CA LYS A 305 5.25 -1.84 24.76
C LYS A 305 5.39 -1.49 23.28
N ALA A 306 4.85 -2.35 22.41
CA ALA A 306 4.86 -2.19 20.97
C ALA A 306 3.58 -1.51 20.46
N LEU A 307 3.69 -0.81 19.34
CA LEU A 307 2.55 -0.25 18.65
C LEU A 307 1.79 -1.37 17.92
N PRO A 308 0.47 -1.48 18.09
CA PRO A 308 -0.32 -2.51 17.45
C PRO A 308 -0.40 -2.29 15.95
N ALA A 309 -0.60 -3.38 15.21
CA ALA A 309 -1.03 -3.32 13.82
C ALA A 309 -2.40 -2.62 13.73
N VAL A 310 -2.62 -1.87 12.64
CA VAL A 310 -3.92 -1.25 12.40
C VAL A 310 -4.96 -2.34 12.12
N PRO A 311 -6.15 -2.29 12.76
CA PRO A 311 -7.25 -3.21 12.46
C PRO A 311 -7.58 -3.13 10.98
N HIS A 312 -7.80 -4.27 10.33
CA HIS A 312 -8.06 -4.33 8.90
C HIS A 312 -9.17 -3.38 8.46
N LYS A 313 -8.88 -2.48 7.53
CA LYS A 313 -9.86 -1.63 6.82
C LYS A 313 -11.06 -2.42 6.30
N ARG A 314 -10.91 -3.70 6.00
CA ARG A 314 -11.98 -4.54 5.44
C ARG A 314 -13.16 -4.75 6.38
N LYS A 315 -12.95 -4.75 7.71
CA LYS A 315 -14.09 -4.74 8.63
C LYS A 315 -14.89 -3.44 8.49
N GLU A 316 -14.22 -2.32 8.39
CA GLU A 316 -14.85 -1.01 8.20
C GLU A 316 -15.52 -0.93 6.83
N GLU A 317 -14.86 -1.40 5.77
CA GLU A 317 -15.43 -1.52 4.43
C GLU A 317 -16.66 -2.44 4.40
N TYR A 318 -16.61 -3.58 5.07
CA TYR A 318 -17.75 -4.48 5.23
C TYR A 318 -18.93 -3.79 5.90
N LEU A 319 -18.70 -3.09 7.00
CA LEU A 319 -19.75 -2.36 7.73
C LEU A 319 -20.28 -1.19 6.89
N HIS A 320 -19.41 -0.46 6.20
CA HIS A 320 -19.78 0.63 5.31
C HIS A 320 -20.60 0.14 4.11
N GLN A 321 -20.24 -0.98 3.50
CA GLN A 321 -21.04 -1.61 2.43
C GLN A 321 -22.45 -1.96 2.90
N ILE A 322 -22.58 -2.51 4.12
CA ILE A 322 -23.90 -2.78 4.70
C ILE A 322 -24.70 -1.49 4.91
N ASP A 323 -24.05 -0.41 5.35
CA ASP A 323 -24.72 0.87 5.57
C ASP A 323 -25.12 1.58 4.28
N SER A 324 -24.35 1.39 3.20
CA SER A 324 -24.62 1.97 1.88
C SER A 324 -25.73 1.27 1.08
N LEU A 325 -26.29 0.17 1.58
CA LEU A 325 -27.34 -0.60 0.89
C LEU A 325 -28.55 0.23 0.45
N LYS A 326 -28.88 1.27 1.18
CA LYS A 326 -29.99 2.18 0.82
C LYS A 326 -29.78 2.90 -0.52
N TYR A 327 -28.55 2.96 -1.02
CA TYR A 327 -28.20 3.62 -2.27
C TYR A 327 -28.03 2.65 -3.45
N LEU A 328 -28.01 1.32 -3.18
CA LEU A 328 -27.85 0.31 -4.21
C LEU A 328 -29.15 0.14 -4.99
N ARG A 329 -29.05 0.16 -6.31
CA ARG A 329 -30.16 -0.11 -7.23
C ARG A 329 -29.95 -1.46 -7.89
N CYS A 330 -30.88 -2.39 -7.65
CA CYS A 330 -30.91 -3.65 -8.35
C CYS A 330 -31.48 -3.46 -9.78
N ARG A 331 -30.80 -4.05 -10.75
CA ARG A 331 -31.32 -4.25 -12.12
C ARG A 331 -31.65 -5.73 -12.31
N PRO A 332 -32.90 -6.14 -12.06
CA PRO A 332 -33.29 -7.55 -12.04
C PRO A 332 -32.98 -8.29 -13.34
N ASP A 333 -33.11 -7.59 -14.48
CA ASP A 333 -32.78 -8.07 -15.83
C ASP A 333 -31.30 -8.45 -16.00
N LYS A 334 -30.42 -7.81 -15.25
CA LYS A 334 -28.96 -8.01 -15.31
C LYS A 334 -28.38 -8.75 -14.12
N LEU A 335 -29.18 -8.96 -13.05
CA LEU A 335 -28.70 -9.50 -11.79
C LEU A 335 -28.00 -10.86 -11.97
N THR A 336 -28.60 -11.76 -12.75
CA THR A 336 -28.04 -13.10 -13.02
C THR A 336 -26.67 -13.03 -13.70
N SER A 337 -26.54 -12.20 -14.73
CA SER A 337 -25.27 -12.04 -15.45
C SER A 337 -24.21 -11.35 -14.61
N GLN A 338 -24.58 -10.37 -13.78
CA GLN A 338 -23.69 -9.68 -12.88
C GLN A 338 -23.13 -10.61 -11.79
N ILE A 339 -24.00 -11.40 -11.14
CA ILE A 339 -23.60 -12.40 -10.15
C ILE A 339 -22.64 -13.42 -10.77
N TYR A 340 -22.98 -13.96 -11.95
CA TYR A 340 -22.14 -14.96 -12.60
C TYR A 340 -20.76 -14.40 -13.00
N ALA A 341 -20.72 -13.22 -13.62
CA ALA A 341 -19.48 -12.60 -14.05
C ALA A 341 -18.56 -12.25 -12.87
N THR A 342 -19.09 -11.64 -11.83
CA THR A 342 -18.29 -11.27 -10.65
C THR A 342 -17.79 -12.48 -9.87
N PHE A 343 -18.60 -13.53 -9.76
CA PHE A 343 -18.16 -14.80 -9.17
C PHE A 343 -17.03 -15.46 -9.97
N LYS A 344 -17.19 -15.57 -11.30
CA LYS A 344 -16.21 -16.20 -12.19
C LYS A 344 -14.86 -15.47 -12.18
N ASN A 345 -14.89 -14.14 -12.01
CA ASN A 345 -13.71 -13.29 -12.01
C ASN A 345 -13.12 -13.08 -10.58
N GLY A 346 -13.61 -13.77 -9.55
CA GLY A 346 -13.12 -13.62 -8.19
C GLY A 346 -13.40 -12.23 -7.55
N GLN A 347 -14.32 -11.45 -8.12
CA GLN A 347 -14.64 -10.09 -7.67
C GLN A 347 -15.66 -10.13 -6.52
N TYR A 348 -15.29 -10.72 -5.39
CA TYR A 348 -16.20 -11.01 -4.28
C TYR A 348 -16.85 -9.77 -3.66
N LYS A 349 -16.18 -8.62 -3.66
CA LYS A 349 -16.76 -7.35 -3.24
C LYS A 349 -17.97 -6.98 -4.09
N TYR A 350 -17.82 -6.96 -5.40
CA TYR A 350 -18.91 -6.63 -6.33
C TYR A 350 -20.00 -7.70 -6.34
N LEU A 351 -19.62 -8.98 -6.21
CA LEU A 351 -20.57 -10.07 -6.06
C LEU A 351 -21.49 -9.84 -4.86
N ALA A 352 -20.93 -9.45 -3.72
CA ALA A 352 -21.69 -9.13 -2.53
C ALA A 352 -22.61 -7.93 -2.73
N GLU A 353 -22.15 -6.87 -3.38
CA GLU A 353 -22.93 -5.66 -3.68
C GLU A 353 -24.15 -5.99 -4.55
N TYR A 354 -23.98 -6.75 -5.62
CA TYR A 354 -25.10 -7.18 -6.47
C TYR A 354 -26.08 -8.10 -5.74
N ALA A 355 -25.57 -9.03 -4.96
CA ALA A 355 -26.42 -9.94 -4.18
C ALA A 355 -27.23 -9.19 -3.11
N LEU A 356 -26.64 -8.21 -2.43
CA LEU A 356 -27.35 -7.37 -1.45
C LEU A 356 -28.40 -6.48 -2.10
N ALA A 357 -28.07 -5.85 -3.25
CA ALA A 357 -29.03 -5.06 -4.00
C ALA A 357 -30.23 -5.90 -4.48
N GLY A 358 -29.96 -7.13 -4.94
CA GLY A 358 -30.98 -8.09 -5.31
C GLY A 358 -31.84 -8.54 -4.12
N SER A 359 -31.22 -8.80 -2.96
CA SER A 359 -31.95 -9.13 -1.72
C SER A 359 -32.90 -8.02 -1.32
N ALA A 360 -32.45 -6.78 -1.30
CA ALA A 360 -33.27 -5.60 -1.01
C ALA A 360 -34.45 -5.47 -1.98
N PHE A 361 -34.21 -5.65 -3.29
CA PHE A 361 -35.24 -5.61 -4.31
C PHE A 361 -36.36 -6.65 -4.08
N PHE A 362 -36.00 -7.91 -3.77
CA PHE A 362 -36.99 -8.95 -3.55
C PHE A 362 -37.73 -8.78 -2.23
N ILE A 363 -37.13 -8.19 -1.20
CA ILE A 363 -37.81 -7.81 0.04
C ILE A 363 -38.82 -6.69 -0.21
N ASP A 364 -38.47 -5.65 -0.92
CA ASP A 364 -39.40 -4.57 -1.29
C ASP A 364 -40.57 -5.12 -2.12
N LYS A 365 -40.28 -6.04 -3.05
CA LYS A 365 -41.31 -6.71 -3.83
C LYS A 365 -42.23 -7.60 -2.99
N SER A 366 -41.78 -8.14 -1.86
CA SER A 366 -42.58 -8.94 -0.93
C SER A 366 -43.37 -8.09 0.06
N CYS A 367 -43.14 -6.79 0.14
CA CYS A 367 -43.68 -5.85 1.14
C CYS A 367 -43.27 -6.11 2.60
N GLU A 368 -42.16 -6.88 2.80
CA GLU A 368 -41.60 -7.21 4.13
C GLU A 368 -40.47 -6.26 4.53
N LYS A 369 -40.73 -4.95 4.57
CA LYS A 369 -39.71 -3.91 4.77
C LYS A 369 -38.85 -4.10 6.03
N ASP A 370 -39.46 -4.56 7.14
CA ASP A 370 -38.73 -4.75 8.41
C ASP A 370 -37.79 -5.96 8.40
N MET A 371 -38.04 -6.92 7.51
CA MET A 371 -37.19 -8.12 7.40
C MET A 371 -35.76 -7.78 6.99
N PHE A 372 -35.60 -6.87 6.06
CA PHE A 372 -34.25 -6.48 5.61
C PHE A 372 -33.45 -5.77 6.70
N ALA A 373 -34.11 -4.89 7.48
CA ALA A 373 -33.46 -4.24 8.61
C ALA A 373 -32.98 -5.26 9.65
N LYS A 374 -33.80 -6.28 9.96
CA LYS A 374 -33.43 -7.37 10.86
C LYS A 374 -32.30 -8.21 10.34
N LEU A 375 -32.32 -8.57 9.05
CA LEU A 375 -31.21 -9.32 8.41
C LEU A 375 -29.90 -8.51 8.43
N ARG A 376 -29.97 -7.22 8.14
CA ARG A 376 -28.82 -6.31 8.19
C ARG A 376 -28.24 -6.18 9.60
N ALA A 377 -29.09 -6.02 10.60
CA ALA A 377 -28.67 -5.96 12.01
C ALA A 377 -27.99 -7.26 12.45
N LYS A 378 -28.56 -8.41 12.05
CA LYS A 378 -27.97 -9.74 12.32
C LYS A 378 -26.61 -9.90 11.67
N LEU A 379 -26.46 -9.50 10.41
CA LEU A 379 -25.19 -9.54 9.69
C LEU A 379 -24.09 -8.73 10.40
N LYS A 380 -24.41 -7.52 10.86
CA LYS A 380 -23.49 -6.70 11.64
C LYS A 380 -23.09 -7.34 12.97
N ALA A 381 -24.06 -7.94 13.69
CA ALA A 381 -23.82 -8.55 14.99
C ALA A 381 -23.02 -9.86 14.91
N GLU A 382 -23.23 -10.64 13.85
CA GLU A 382 -22.59 -11.94 13.64
C GLU A 382 -21.20 -11.82 13.00
N TYR A 383 -20.81 -10.62 12.56
CA TYR A 383 -19.48 -10.43 12.00
C TYR A 383 -18.39 -10.71 13.05
N LYS A 384 -17.62 -11.76 12.82
CA LYS A 384 -16.42 -12.10 13.58
C LYS A 384 -15.22 -12.03 12.65
N PRO A 385 -14.15 -11.30 13.02
CA PRO A 385 -12.91 -11.39 12.30
C PRO A 385 -12.44 -12.86 12.29
N TYR A 386 -11.91 -13.30 11.19
CA TYR A 386 -11.50 -14.68 11.01
C TYR A 386 -10.27 -14.99 11.88
N THR A 387 -10.31 -16.09 12.63
CA THR A 387 -9.23 -16.54 13.50
C THR A 387 -8.77 -17.97 13.21
N ASP A 388 -9.41 -18.70 12.30
CA ASP A 388 -9.16 -20.13 12.07
C ASP A 388 -8.46 -20.43 10.74
N LYS A 389 -7.31 -21.08 10.85
CA LYS A 389 -6.52 -21.66 9.76
C LYS A 389 -7.26 -22.87 9.16
N GLY A 390 -7.35 -22.97 7.85
CA GLY A 390 -7.68 -24.22 7.17
C GLY A 390 -9.07 -24.34 6.54
N LYS A 391 -9.87 -23.26 6.44
CA LYS A 391 -11.24 -23.33 5.90
C LYS A 391 -11.46 -22.65 4.54
N ALA A 392 -10.43 -22.07 3.91
CA ALA A 392 -10.58 -21.36 2.63
C ALA A 392 -11.19 -22.26 1.52
N ALA A 393 -10.73 -23.49 1.37
CA ALA A 393 -11.27 -24.43 0.38
C ALA A 393 -12.73 -24.82 0.65
N ALA A 394 -13.09 -25.02 1.92
CA ALA A 394 -14.47 -25.32 2.31
C ALA A 394 -15.40 -24.13 2.08
N LYS A 395 -14.89 -22.90 2.19
CA LYS A 395 -15.65 -21.66 2.00
C LYS A 395 -15.83 -21.29 0.53
N GLN A 396 -14.85 -21.54 -0.32
CA GLN A 396 -15.04 -21.47 -1.77
C GLN A 396 -16.10 -22.44 -2.24
N LYS A 397 -16.14 -23.65 -1.67
CA LYS A 397 -17.20 -24.62 -1.96
C LYS A 397 -18.57 -24.10 -1.51
N ASN A 398 -18.67 -23.54 -0.33
CA ASN A 398 -19.91 -22.90 0.17
C ASN A 398 -20.36 -21.74 -0.71
N LEU A 399 -19.45 -20.88 -1.17
CA LEU A 399 -19.77 -19.80 -2.10
C LEU A 399 -20.28 -20.33 -3.43
N GLN A 400 -19.64 -21.36 -3.99
CA GLN A 400 -20.07 -22.03 -5.21
C GLN A 400 -21.47 -22.62 -5.07
N GLU A 401 -21.80 -23.25 -3.93
CA GLU A 401 -23.12 -23.78 -3.65
C GLU A 401 -24.17 -22.68 -3.54
N CYS A 402 -23.84 -21.55 -2.87
CA CYS A 402 -24.71 -20.38 -2.79
C CYS A 402 -24.98 -19.77 -4.17
N VAL A 403 -23.93 -19.59 -5.00
CA VAL A 403 -24.09 -19.10 -6.38
C VAL A 403 -24.99 -20.03 -7.19
N THR A 404 -24.76 -21.32 -7.11
CA THR A 404 -25.57 -22.33 -7.84
C THR A 404 -27.04 -22.26 -7.43
N ALA A 405 -27.32 -22.18 -6.13
CA ALA A 405 -28.69 -22.06 -5.61
C ALA A 405 -29.37 -20.77 -6.08
N VAL A 406 -28.67 -19.63 -6.00
CA VAL A 406 -29.18 -18.34 -6.47
C VAL A 406 -29.45 -18.35 -7.97
N MET A 407 -28.50 -18.87 -8.77
CA MET A 407 -28.64 -18.95 -10.22
C MET A 407 -29.82 -19.83 -10.65
N LYS A 408 -30.09 -20.91 -9.92
CA LYS A 408 -31.25 -21.77 -10.15
C LYS A 408 -32.55 -21.02 -9.81
N ASP A 409 -32.58 -20.32 -8.68
CA ASP A 409 -33.76 -19.59 -8.24
C ASP A 409 -34.07 -18.39 -9.15
N LEU A 410 -33.05 -17.63 -9.59
CA LEU A 410 -33.24 -16.46 -10.45
C LEU A 410 -33.76 -16.77 -11.87
N ARG A 411 -33.76 -18.05 -12.29
CA ARG A 411 -34.39 -18.48 -13.55
C ARG A 411 -35.92 -18.43 -13.51
N GLN A 412 -36.51 -18.39 -12.32
CA GLN A 412 -37.97 -18.29 -12.20
C GLN A 412 -38.44 -16.88 -12.54
N THR A 413 -39.39 -16.75 -13.47
CA THR A 413 -39.89 -15.47 -13.94
C THR A 413 -41.04 -14.91 -13.13
N ALA A 414 -41.92 -15.79 -12.63
CA ALA A 414 -43.03 -15.40 -11.76
C ALA A 414 -42.80 -15.91 -10.32
N ARG A 415 -43.06 -15.05 -9.35
CA ARG A 415 -42.84 -15.34 -7.91
C ARG A 415 -44.01 -14.92 -7.06
N THR A 416 -44.40 -15.80 -6.16
CA THR A 416 -45.26 -15.45 -5.04
C THR A 416 -44.51 -14.59 -4.02
N ARG A 417 -45.23 -13.98 -3.07
CA ARG A 417 -44.63 -13.24 -1.96
C ARG A 417 -43.63 -14.08 -1.17
N GLU A 418 -43.96 -15.32 -0.84
CA GLU A 418 -43.09 -16.22 -0.10
C GLU A 418 -41.84 -16.58 -0.92
N GLN A 419 -41.97 -16.81 -2.22
CA GLN A 419 -40.84 -17.04 -3.10
C GLN A 419 -39.91 -15.81 -3.18
N CYS A 420 -40.44 -14.59 -3.19
CA CYS A 420 -39.64 -13.38 -3.12
C CYS A 420 -38.82 -13.30 -1.80
N ILE A 421 -39.40 -13.66 -0.67
CA ILE A 421 -38.73 -13.72 0.63
C ILE A 421 -37.60 -14.76 0.59
N ASN A 422 -37.86 -15.95 0.01
CA ASN A 422 -36.86 -17.00 -0.10
C ASN A 422 -35.71 -16.61 -1.03
N THR A 423 -36.00 -15.98 -2.17
CA THR A 423 -34.99 -15.41 -3.07
C THR A 423 -34.12 -14.38 -2.35
N ALA A 424 -34.76 -13.48 -1.58
CA ALA A 424 -34.03 -12.47 -0.79
C ALA A 424 -33.09 -13.11 0.23
N LYS A 425 -33.52 -14.17 0.91
CA LYS A 425 -32.68 -14.92 1.87
C LYS A 425 -31.51 -15.60 1.19
N LEU A 426 -31.72 -16.19 0.00
CA LEU A 426 -30.65 -16.82 -0.78
C LEU A 426 -29.59 -15.80 -1.23
N LEU A 427 -30.03 -14.68 -1.78
CA LEU A 427 -29.15 -13.57 -2.19
C LEU A 427 -28.40 -12.97 -1.00
N TYR A 428 -29.05 -12.85 0.16
CA TYR A 428 -28.41 -12.40 1.38
C TYR A 428 -27.32 -13.37 1.84
N ARG A 429 -27.56 -14.68 1.82
CA ARG A 429 -26.54 -15.70 2.14
C ARG A 429 -25.36 -15.65 1.17
N LEU A 430 -25.65 -15.46 -0.11
CA LEU A 430 -24.59 -15.26 -1.12
C LEU A 430 -23.73 -14.04 -0.81
N ALA A 431 -24.39 -12.91 -0.47
CA ALA A 431 -23.69 -11.70 -0.10
C ALA A 431 -22.82 -11.87 1.15
N ASP A 432 -23.35 -12.50 2.20
CA ASP A 432 -22.61 -12.80 3.42
C ASP A 432 -21.39 -13.68 3.14
N SER A 433 -21.56 -14.75 2.36
CA SER A 433 -20.46 -15.65 1.98
C SER A 433 -19.39 -14.92 1.17
N ALA A 434 -19.78 -14.09 0.19
CA ALA A 434 -18.86 -13.32 -0.64
C ALA A 434 -18.10 -12.25 0.15
N LEU A 435 -18.77 -11.54 1.07
CA LEU A 435 -18.14 -10.55 1.95
C LEU A 435 -17.13 -11.19 2.90
N ARG A 436 -17.48 -12.34 3.48
CA ARG A 436 -16.58 -13.08 4.37
C ARG A 436 -15.34 -13.54 3.63
N LEU A 437 -15.47 -14.11 2.43
CA LEU A 437 -14.32 -14.49 1.60
C LEU A 437 -13.45 -13.29 1.25
N ASN A 438 -14.05 -12.17 0.85
CA ASN A 438 -13.30 -10.96 0.55
C ASN A 438 -12.48 -10.43 1.74
N VAL A 439 -13.00 -10.59 2.97
CA VAL A 439 -12.28 -10.26 4.22
C VAL A 439 -11.26 -11.34 4.58
N GLU A 440 -11.65 -12.61 4.43
CA GLU A 440 -10.87 -13.77 4.83
C GLU A 440 -9.68 -14.03 3.90
N ASP A 441 -9.81 -13.76 2.60
CA ASP A 441 -8.69 -13.88 1.65
C ASP A 441 -7.48 -13.07 2.11
N THR A 442 -7.69 -11.88 2.67
CA THR A 442 -6.57 -11.09 3.19
C THR A 442 -6.06 -11.60 4.53
N LEU A 443 -6.96 -12.10 5.39
CA LEU A 443 -6.56 -12.68 6.67
C LEU A 443 -5.89 -14.05 6.49
N SER A 444 -6.33 -14.85 5.52
CA SER A 444 -5.70 -16.13 5.19
C SER A 444 -4.36 -15.92 4.48
N GLU A 445 -4.23 -14.93 3.62
CA GLU A 445 -2.93 -14.51 3.07
C GLU A 445 -1.98 -14.12 4.19
N LEU A 446 -2.39 -13.23 5.10
CA LEU A 446 -1.59 -12.82 6.26
C LEU A 446 -1.24 -13.99 7.19
N THR A 447 -2.13 -14.95 7.36
CA THR A 447 -1.94 -16.12 8.23
C THR A 447 -1.10 -17.20 7.54
N GLN A 448 -1.25 -17.40 6.23
CA GLN A 448 -0.38 -18.25 5.42
C GLN A 448 1.05 -17.70 5.38
N GLU A 449 1.19 -16.38 5.20
CA GLU A 449 2.48 -15.70 5.24
C GLU A 449 3.14 -15.81 6.62
N GLN A 450 2.36 -15.75 7.71
CA GLN A 450 2.88 -15.99 9.07
C GLN A 450 3.29 -17.46 9.28
N SER A 451 2.52 -18.43 8.78
CA SER A 451 2.87 -19.86 8.88
C SER A 451 4.01 -20.25 7.94
N GLU A 452 4.10 -19.62 6.76
CA GLU A 452 5.26 -19.77 5.88
C GLU A 452 6.50 -19.10 6.46
N SER A 453 6.36 -18.00 7.23
CA SER A 453 7.48 -17.40 7.96
C SER A 453 7.97 -18.26 9.11
N GLU A 454 7.05 -18.88 9.87
CA GLU A 454 7.39 -19.87 10.87
C GLU A 454 8.06 -21.11 10.24
N TYR A 455 7.59 -21.52 9.05
CA TYR A 455 8.18 -22.61 8.28
C TYR A 455 9.53 -22.23 7.67
N ILE A 456 9.66 -21.03 7.10
CA ILE A 456 10.91 -20.46 6.59
C ILE A 456 11.96 -20.31 7.70
N VAL A 457 11.51 -20.02 8.93
CA VAL A 457 12.36 -19.85 10.12
C VAL A 457 12.61 -21.19 10.82
N SER A 458 11.69 -22.18 10.69
CA SER A 458 11.71 -23.45 11.39
C SER A 458 12.13 -24.65 10.55
N GLU A 459 12.55 -24.46 9.27
CA GLU A 459 13.16 -25.57 8.54
C GLU A 459 14.34 -26.12 9.35
N PRO A 460 14.22 -27.34 9.92
CA PRO A 460 15.32 -27.90 10.65
C PRO A 460 16.46 -28.21 9.69
N GLU A 461 17.67 -28.04 10.17
CA GLU A 461 18.84 -28.68 9.58
C GLU A 461 18.53 -30.14 9.33
N GLN A 462 18.08 -30.47 8.11
CA GLN A 462 18.26 -31.85 7.65
C GLN A 462 19.73 -32.01 7.34
N CYS A 463 20.38 -32.60 8.33
CA CYS A 463 21.48 -33.53 8.20
C CYS A 463 22.40 -33.34 6.99
N MET A 464 23.54 -32.75 7.22
CA MET A 464 24.72 -33.39 6.65
C MET A 464 25.49 -34.12 7.76
N GLU A 465 24.98 -35.26 8.17
CA GLU A 465 25.82 -36.37 8.52
C GLU A 465 26.25 -37.01 7.20
N PHE A 466 27.46 -36.65 6.79
CA PHE A 466 28.27 -37.51 5.95
C PHE A 466 29.59 -37.73 6.67
N GLY A 467 29.87 -39.01 6.87
CA GLY A 467 30.95 -39.66 7.54
C GLY A 467 32.38 -39.38 7.01
#